data_5ca6d9036581746efb80b63b3567b8c6
#
_entry.id   5ca6d9036581746efb80b63b3567b8c6
#
_cell.length_a   1.000
_cell.length_b   1.000
_cell.length_c   1.000
_cell.angle_alpha   90.00
_cell.angle_beta   90.00
_cell.angle_gamma   90.00
#
_symmetry.space_group_name_H-M   'P 1'
#
loop_
_entity.id
_entity.type
_entity.pdbx_description
1 polymer ?
#
loop_
_entity_poly.entity_id
_entity_poly.type
_entity_poly.pdbx_seq_one_letter_code
_entity_poly.pdbx_strand_id
1 'polypeptide(L)'
;MSDKESGESAPRPASIHAVIDRIEDNELAVLLVGDDEQTQIDLPVSLLPDGASDGDHLRITITLDEHARESMQDRIRKLQEELLNRGKH
;
A
#
# COMPACT_ATOMS: atom_id res chain seq x y z
N MET A 1 16.41 24.56 -2.83
CA MET A 1 16.00 24.21 -3.18
C MET A 1 15.53 23.58 -3.71
N SER A 2 15.54 23.29 -3.47
CA SER A 2 15.11 22.68 -4.02
C SER A 2 14.46 22.32 -4.60
N ASP A 3 14.37 22.15 -4.58
CA ASP A 3 13.75 21.77 -5.18
C ASP A 3 13.45 21.49 -6.04
N LYS A 4 13.69 21.38 -6.16
CA LYS A 4 13.42 21.11 -6.95
C LYS A 4 13.19 20.44 -7.63
N GLU A 5 13.34 20.15 -7.59
CA GLU A 5 13.21 19.57 -8.14
C GLU A 5 12.75 19.10 -8.67
N SER A 6 13.07 19.22 -8.35
CA SER A 6 12.54 18.51 -8.74
C SER A 6 11.50 18.11 -9.49
N GLY A 7 10.79 18.19 -9.65
CA GLY A 7 9.55 17.92 -10.32
C GLY A 7 9.58 17.20 -11.60
N GLU A 8 10.64 17.29 -12.28
CA GLU A 8 10.73 16.63 -13.57
C GLU A 8 10.91 15.13 -13.46
N SER A 9 11.23 14.65 -12.30
CA SER A 9 11.49 13.23 -12.15
C SER A 9 10.30 12.55 -11.51
N ALA A 10 10.35 11.22 -11.47
CA ALA A 10 9.31 10.43 -10.83
C ALA A 10 9.22 10.79 -9.35
N PRO A 11 8.02 10.71 -8.78
CA PRO A 11 7.86 10.96 -7.35
C PRO A 11 8.72 9.99 -6.54
N ARG A 12 9.27 10.49 -5.45
CA ARG A 12 10.07 9.66 -4.60
C ARG A 12 9.19 8.74 -3.76
N PRO A 13 9.65 7.52 -3.52
CA PRO A 13 8.90 6.64 -2.63
C PRO A 13 8.94 7.18 -1.20
N ALA A 14 7.88 6.94 -0.48
CA ALA A 14 7.83 7.23 0.94
C ALA A 14 8.27 6.00 1.70
N SER A 15 9.18 6.18 2.64
CA SER A 15 9.69 5.07 3.44
C SER A 15 9.38 5.36 4.89
N ILE A 16 8.70 4.44 5.56
CA ILE A 16 8.20 4.63 6.90
C ILE A 16 8.68 3.48 7.76
N HIS A 17 9.14 3.82 8.96
CA HIS A 17 9.51 2.82 9.94
C HIS A 17 8.27 2.31 10.66
N ALA A 18 8.23 1.01 10.92
CA ALA A 18 7.12 0.40 11.64
C ALA A 18 7.65 -0.70 12.55
N VAL A 19 6.85 -1.01 13.55
CA VAL A 19 7.14 -2.14 14.41
C VAL A 19 5.84 -2.94 14.58
N ILE A 20 5.98 -4.25 14.59
CA ILE A 20 4.82 -5.11 14.80
C ILE A 20 4.54 -5.15 16.29
N ASP A 21 3.44 -4.52 16.69
CA ASP A 21 3.06 -4.51 18.08
C ASP A 21 2.54 -5.86 18.53
N ARG A 22 1.66 -6.43 17.71
CA ARG A 22 1.11 -7.75 18.01
C ARG A 22 0.45 -8.30 16.75
N ILE A 23 0.19 -9.61 16.79
CA ILE A 23 -0.55 -10.28 15.73
C ILE A 23 -1.79 -10.88 16.37
N GLU A 24 -2.95 -10.55 15.81
CA GLU A 24 -4.23 -10.98 16.34
C GLU A 24 -4.80 -12.10 15.50
N ASP A 25 -5.15 -13.21 16.17
CA ASP A 25 -5.81 -14.36 15.54
C ASP A 25 -5.02 -14.94 14.38
N ASN A 26 -3.72 -14.72 14.36
CA ASN A 26 -2.83 -15.16 13.28
C ASN A 26 -3.24 -14.62 11.92
N GLU A 27 -4.05 -13.56 11.88
CA GLU A 27 -4.55 -13.01 10.63
C GLU A 27 -4.18 -11.56 10.44
N LEU A 28 -4.09 -10.81 11.52
CA LEU A 28 -3.96 -9.36 11.42
C LEU A 28 -2.80 -8.90 12.28
N ALA A 29 -1.87 -8.19 11.66
CA ALA A 29 -0.75 -7.60 12.38
C ALA A 29 -1.08 -6.15 12.69
N VAL A 30 -0.93 -5.77 13.94
CA VAL A 30 -1.10 -4.39 14.38
C VAL A 30 0.26 -3.73 14.36
N LEU A 31 0.42 -2.74 13.51
CA LEU A 31 1.70 -2.06 13.33
C LEU A 31 1.62 -0.66 13.94
N LEU A 32 2.70 -0.27 14.58
CA LEU A 32 2.88 1.10 15.03
C LEU A 32 3.89 1.75 14.10
N VAL A 33 3.49 2.81 13.43
CA VAL A 33 4.30 3.40 12.38
C VAL A 33 4.70 4.82 12.72
N GLY A 34 5.80 5.26 12.10
CA GLY A 34 6.32 6.58 12.32
C GLY A 34 7.39 6.58 13.39
N ASP A 35 8.11 7.69 13.44
CA ASP A 35 9.22 7.81 14.41
C ASP A 35 8.69 7.82 15.84
N ASP A 36 7.49 8.30 16.04
CA ASP A 36 6.90 8.38 17.38
C ASP A 36 6.07 7.15 17.71
N GLU A 37 5.89 6.23 16.76
CA GLU A 37 5.11 5.01 16.96
C GLU A 37 3.71 5.31 17.47
N GLN A 38 3.13 6.40 16.99
CA GLN A 38 1.82 6.84 17.42
C GLN A 38 0.71 6.41 16.47
N THR A 39 1.04 6.18 15.21
CA THR A 39 0.05 5.83 14.21
C THR A 39 -0.06 4.33 14.14
N GLN A 40 -1.28 3.83 14.25
CA GLN A 40 -1.54 2.40 14.20
C GLN A 40 -2.16 2.05 12.86
N ILE A 41 -1.66 1.00 12.24
CA ILE A 41 -2.31 0.43 11.06
C ILE A 41 -2.43 -1.07 11.24
N ASP A 42 -3.48 -1.61 10.67
CA ASP A 42 -3.71 -3.06 10.69
C ASP A 42 -3.36 -3.62 9.32
N LEU A 43 -2.55 -4.65 9.31
CA LEU A 43 -2.07 -5.23 8.08
C LEU A 43 -2.31 -6.73 8.08
N PRO A 44 -2.93 -7.28 7.03
CA PRO A 44 -3.05 -8.74 6.98
C PRO A 44 -1.70 -9.41 7.04
N VAL A 45 -1.64 -10.48 7.82
CA VAL A 45 -0.38 -11.21 8.01
C VAL A 45 0.16 -11.72 6.68
N SER A 46 -0.74 -12.02 5.74
CA SER A 46 -0.32 -12.49 4.42
C SER A 46 0.56 -11.50 3.67
N LEU A 47 0.56 -10.23 4.06
CA LEU A 47 1.37 -9.22 3.42
C LEU A 47 2.71 -9.00 4.10
N LEU A 48 2.96 -9.70 5.19
CA LEU A 48 4.23 -9.58 5.91
C LEU A 48 5.28 -10.50 5.30
N PRO A 49 6.56 -10.16 5.46
CA PRO A 49 7.60 -11.10 5.07
C PRO A 49 7.51 -12.37 5.88
N ASP A 50 7.99 -13.46 5.28
CA ASP A 50 8.02 -14.73 5.98
C ASP A 50 8.83 -14.60 7.26
N GLY A 51 8.31 -15.19 8.32
CA GLY A 51 9.03 -15.19 9.59
C GLY A 51 8.84 -13.95 10.43
N ALA A 52 8.08 -12.97 9.96
CA ALA A 52 7.85 -11.76 10.76
C ALA A 52 6.96 -12.08 11.95
N SER A 53 7.28 -11.51 13.08
CA SER A 53 6.53 -11.74 14.31
C SER A 53 6.50 -10.46 15.14
N ASP A 54 5.74 -10.52 16.23
CA ASP A 54 5.61 -9.36 17.09
C ASP A 54 6.99 -8.93 17.61
N GLY A 55 7.17 -7.63 17.71
CA GLY A 55 8.44 -7.04 18.09
C GLY A 55 9.39 -6.80 16.94
N ASP A 56 9.13 -7.35 15.77
CA ASP A 56 9.99 -7.13 14.62
C ASP A 56 9.78 -5.74 14.05
N HIS A 57 10.87 -5.18 13.54
CA HIS A 57 10.84 -3.87 12.90
C HIS A 57 10.72 -4.04 11.40
N LEU A 58 9.94 -3.16 10.79
CA LEU A 58 9.66 -3.22 9.36
C LEU A 58 9.98 -1.87 8.73
N ARG A 59 10.25 -1.91 7.44
CA ARG A 59 10.28 -0.71 6.62
C ARG A 59 9.18 -0.82 5.59
N ILE A 60 8.28 0.16 5.59
CA ILE A 60 7.18 0.19 4.65
C ILE A 60 7.51 1.21 3.58
N THR A 61 7.50 0.77 2.35
CA THR A 61 7.80 1.65 1.22
C THR A 61 6.54 1.81 0.38
N ILE A 62 6.17 3.06 0.12
CA ILE A 62 4.98 3.37 -0.66
C ILE A 62 5.41 4.13 -1.89
N THR A 63 5.03 3.62 -3.04
CA THR A 63 5.44 4.19 -4.32
C THR A 63 4.21 4.35 -5.20
N LEU A 64 4.17 5.46 -5.93
CA LEU A 64 3.12 5.62 -6.92
C LEU A 64 3.39 4.67 -8.08
N ASP A 65 2.35 3.98 -8.50
CA ASP A 65 2.47 3.03 -9.60
C ASP A 65 1.63 3.54 -10.77
N GLU A 66 2.29 4.28 -11.64
CA GLU A 66 1.62 4.89 -12.77
C GLU A 66 1.12 3.85 -13.76
N HIS A 67 1.88 2.78 -13.93
CA HIS A 67 1.46 1.72 -14.85
C HIS A 67 0.22 1.02 -14.35
N ALA A 68 0.15 0.76 -13.05
CA ALA A 68 -1.01 0.10 -12.48
C ALA A 68 -2.24 0.96 -12.61
N ARG A 69 -2.06 2.29 -12.51
CA ARG A 69 -3.20 3.21 -12.68
C ARG A 69 -3.79 3.05 -14.07
N GLU A 70 -2.95 3.02 -15.08
CA GLU A 70 -3.44 2.86 -16.45
C GLU A 70 -4.15 1.54 -16.64
N SER A 71 -3.55 0.48 -16.11
CA SER A 71 -4.17 -0.84 -16.20
C SER A 71 -5.50 -0.89 -15.48
N MET A 72 -5.59 -0.24 -14.33
CA MET A 72 -6.82 -0.17 -13.59
C MET A 72 -7.91 0.52 -14.36
N GLN A 73 -7.57 1.64 -15.00
CA GLN A 73 -8.54 2.38 -15.78
C GLN A 73 -9.07 1.54 -16.94
N ASP A 74 -8.19 0.80 -17.59
CA ASP A 74 -8.62 -0.09 -18.66
C ASP A 74 -9.54 -1.17 -18.13
N ARG A 75 -9.23 -1.72 -16.97
CA ARG A 75 -10.05 -2.77 -16.38
C ARG A 75 -11.43 -2.25 -16.02
N ILE A 76 -11.48 -1.06 -15.46
CA ILE A 76 -12.76 -0.44 -15.10
C ILE A 76 -13.58 -0.19 -16.34
N ARG A 77 -12.95 0.28 -17.39
CA ARG A 77 -13.66 0.54 -18.64
C ARG A 77 -14.28 -0.74 -19.19
N LYS A 78 -13.52 -1.84 -19.17
CA LYS A 78 -14.04 -3.12 -19.66
C LYS A 78 -15.23 -3.58 -18.84
N LEU A 79 -15.15 -3.41 -17.54
CA LEU A 79 -16.26 -3.80 -16.68
C LEU A 79 -17.51 -2.99 -16.99
N GLN A 80 -17.33 -1.69 -17.21
CA GLN A 80 -18.45 -0.84 -17.55
C GLN A 80 -19.09 -1.24 -18.87
N GLU A 81 -18.27 -1.59 -19.85
CA GLU A 81 -18.78 -2.04 -21.14
C GLU A 81 -19.59 -3.32 -21.00
N GLU A 82 -19.10 -4.24 -20.19
CA GLU A 82 -19.81 -5.48 -19.94
C GLU A 82 -21.17 -5.24 -19.29
N LEU A 83 -21.20 -4.34 -18.32
CA LEU A 83 -22.44 -4.01 -17.64
C LEU A 83 -23.44 -3.38 -18.59
N LEU A 84 -22.97 -2.49 -19.46
CA LEU A 84 -23.85 -1.86 -20.45
C LEU A 84 -24.42 -2.89 -21.40
N ASN A 85 -23.59 -3.83 -21.85
CA ASN A 85 -24.06 -4.87 -22.75
C ASN A 85 -25.11 -5.76 -22.09
N ARG A 86 -24.91 -6.07 -20.81
CA ARG A 86 -25.90 -6.86 -20.10
C ARG A 86 -27.22 -6.14 -19.95
N GLY A 87 -27.13 -4.83 -19.80
CA GLY A 87 -28.34 -4.06 -19.62
C GLY A 87 -29.18 -3.92 -20.85
N LYS A 88 -28.69 -4.37 -21.98
CA LYS A 88 -29.42 -4.24 -23.23
C LYS A 88 -30.38 -5.36 -23.49
N HIS A 89 -30.49 -6.30 -22.62
CA HIS A 89 -31.43 -7.43 -22.81
C HIS A 89 -32.88 -7.04 -22.63
#